data_789201f91bb72bc775356cedf675f70e
#
_entry.id   789201f91bb72bc775356cedf675f70e
#
_cell.length_a   1.000
_cell.length_b   1.000
_cell.length_c   1.000
_cell.angle_alpha   90.00
_cell.angle_beta   90.00
_cell.angle_gamma   90.00
#
_symmetry.space_group_name_H-M   'P 1'
#
loop_
_entity.id
_entity.type
_entity.pdbx_description
1 polymer ?
#
loop_
_entity_poly.entity_id
_entity_poly.type
_entity_poly.pdbx_seq_one_letter_code
_entity_poly.pdbx_strand_id
1 'polypeptide(L)'
;MIRTVSTTPYTDQKPGTSGLRKKVKVFQQPNYAENFVQSVFDVVADKAGATLVIGGDGRFLNREVIQVAIRMAAANGFGRVIVGRGGILSTPAASHMIRKRGAIGGLVLSASHNPGGPDEDFGIKYNIANGGPAPEGVTDAINARTLEIDRWLTVDADDIDLDSDGQVTVGTMPVEVVDPVEDYAALMETLFDFDAIRAAKLTMAFDAMSAVTGPYATEILERRLGFAPGTVRNGEPLPDFGGHHPDPNLVHAHALYETMMAPDSPDFGAASDGDGDRNLIIGKHRFVTPSDSLAMLAANAHLAPGYAGGLKGIARSMPTSAAADRVAEALGIPAYETPTGWKFFGNLLDAGMATICGEESAGTGSDHVREKDGLWAVLLWLNILAVRGESVDAIARDHWAKFGRNYYARHDYEGVETPRADALMAALRASLATLPGQQFGDLTIETADEFAYTDPTDGSISRNQGVRILFAGGSRVVFRLSGTGTTGATLRVYLERYEPVGGNLDRDTGEMLASIVAAAESIAGIAEHTGRTAPDVVT
;
A
#
# COMPACT_ATOMS: atom_id res chain seq x y z
N MET A 1 -11.90 32.42 -19.33
CA MET A 1 -12.33 31.85 -20.65
C MET A 1 -11.67 30.47 -20.78
N ILE A 2 -12.40 29.48 -21.34
CA ILE A 2 -11.77 28.17 -21.62
C ILE A 2 -10.78 28.33 -22.76
N ARG A 3 -9.58 27.83 -22.61
CA ARG A 3 -8.50 27.81 -23.60
C ARG A 3 -8.16 26.37 -23.96
N THR A 4 -8.08 26.11 -25.25
CA THR A 4 -7.60 24.84 -25.80
C THR A 4 -6.12 24.98 -26.14
N VAL A 5 -5.30 24.06 -25.65
CA VAL A 5 -3.86 23.99 -25.91
C VAL A 5 -3.57 22.75 -26.74
N SER A 6 -2.97 22.92 -27.90
CA SER A 6 -2.54 21.79 -28.75
C SER A 6 -1.35 21.08 -28.12
N THR A 7 -1.31 19.77 -28.27
CA THR A 7 -0.24 18.93 -27.76
C THR A 7 0.04 17.74 -28.68
N THR A 8 1.02 16.95 -28.34
CA THR A 8 1.34 15.68 -28.99
C THR A 8 1.43 14.57 -27.95
N PRO A 9 1.03 13.34 -28.27
CA PRO A 9 1.11 12.20 -27.36
C PRO A 9 2.54 11.90 -26.90
N TYR A 10 2.64 11.43 -25.65
CA TYR A 10 3.81 10.72 -25.15
C TYR A 10 3.53 9.22 -25.14
N THR A 11 4.52 8.40 -25.48
CA THR A 11 4.34 6.94 -25.61
C THR A 11 4.56 6.17 -24.30
N ASP A 12 4.95 6.85 -23.25
CA ASP A 12 5.37 6.26 -21.97
C ASP A 12 4.45 6.61 -20.78
N GLN A 13 3.23 7.09 -21.05
CA GLN A 13 2.25 7.49 -20.04
C GLN A 13 1.31 6.35 -19.60
N LYS A 14 1.73 5.08 -19.76
CA LYS A 14 0.93 3.95 -19.28
C LYS A 14 0.93 3.90 -17.74
N PRO A 15 -0.23 4.04 -17.08
CA PRO A 15 -0.31 3.89 -15.64
C PRO A 15 -0.06 2.43 -15.22
N GLY A 16 0.67 2.27 -14.11
CA GLY A 16 0.78 0.99 -13.41
C GLY A 16 -0.39 0.75 -12.46
N THR A 17 -0.28 -0.27 -11.61
CA THR A 17 -1.27 -0.61 -10.56
C THR A 17 -1.55 0.54 -9.59
N SER A 18 -0.59 1.45 -9.42
CA SER A 18 -0.69 2.58 -8.49
C SER A 18 -0.48 3.92 -9.19
N GLY A 19 -1.02 4.07 -10.41
CA GLY A 19 -0.95 5.29 -11.19
C GLY A 19 0.29 5.41 -12.09
N LEU A 20 0.45 6.57 -12.71
CA LEU A 20 1.63 6.91 -13.52
C LEU A 20 2.74 7.41 -12.59
N ARG A 21 3.92 6.79 -12.65
CA ARG A 21 5.11 7.20 -11.89
C ARG A 21 6.29 7.41 -12.83
N LYS A 22 6.95 8.54 -12.75
CA LYS A 22 8.16 8.90 -13.51
C LYS A 22 9.01 9.84 -12.70
N LYS A 23 10.26 10.06 -13.13
CA LYS A 23 11.11 11.12 -12.58
C LYS A 23 10.46 12.50 -12.76
N VAL A 24 10.64 13.39 -11.81
CA VAL A 24 10.16 14.79 -11.87
C VAL A 24 10.51 15.45 -13.20
N LYS A 25 11.74 15.27 -13.68
CA LYS A 25 12.19 15.82 -14.97
C LYS A 25 11.36 15.35 -16.17
N VAL A 26 10.75 14.17 -16.09
CA VAL A 26 9.86 13.67 -17.15
C VAL A 26 8.53 14.42 -17.09
N PHE A 27 7.97 14.60 -15.88
CA PHE A 27 6.74 15.39 -15.69
C PHE A 27 6.90 16.87 -16.04
N GLN A 28 8.11 17.42 -15.94
CA GLN A 28 8.43 18.79 -16.32
C GLN A 28 8.58 19.01 -17.83
N GLN A 29 8.51 17.96 -18.65
CA GLN A 29 8.44 18.13 -20.10
C GLN A 29 7.17 18.87 -20.51
N PRO A 30 7.22 19.65 -21.62
CA PRO A 30 6.05 20.43 -22.04
C PRO A 30 4.81 19.58 -22.21
N ASN A 31 3.72 19.95 -21.53
CA ASN A 31 2.42 19.28 -21.57
C ASN A 31 2.40 17.83 -21.04
N TYR A 32 3.46 17.31 -20.40
CA TYR A 32 3.48 15.90 -19.97
C TYR A 32 2.44 15.61 -18.89
N ALA A 33 2.40 16.43 -17.83
CA ALA A 33 1.42 16.29 -16.75
C ALA A 33 0.01 16.57 -17.27
N GLU A 34 -0.15 17.63 -18.07
CA GLU A 34 -1.44 18.05 -18.64
C GLU A 34 -2.04 16.97 -19.55
N ASN A 35 -1.21 16.32 -20.38
CA ASN A 35 -1.66 15.23 -21.24
C ASN A 35 -2.23 14.07 -20.42
N PHE A 36 -1.57 13.69 -19.35
CA PHE A 36 -2.06 12.61 -18.50
C PHE A 36 -3.35 13.01 -17.75
N VAL A 37 -3.37 14.18 -17.14
CA VAL A 37 -4.55 14.70 -16.43
C VAL A 37 -5.76 14.84 -17.38
N GLN A 38 -5.54 15.38 -18.59
CA GLN A 38 -6.61 15.48 -19.58
C GLN A 38 -7.12 14.10 -20.00
N SER A 39 -6.23 13.13 -20.19
CA SER A 39 -6.60 11.77 -20.54
C SER A 39 -7.44 11.09 -19.43
N VAL A 40 -7.11 11.34 -18.16
CA VAL A 40 -7.98 10.93 -17.05
C VAL A 40 -9.34 11.60 -17.16
N PHE A 41 -9.40 12.91 -17.34
CA PHE A 41 -10.66 13.64 -17.42
C PHE A 41 -11.52 13.25 -18.63
N ASP A 42 -10.89 12.90 -19.75
CA ASP A 42 -11.62 12.46 -20.95
C ASP A 42 -12.28 11.08 -20.74
N VAL A 43 -11.69 10.22 -19.92
CA VAL A 43 -12.21 8.89 -19.61
C VAL A 43 -13.30 8.93 -18.51
N VAL A 44 -13.25 9.92 -17.60
CA VAL A 44 -14.25 10.04 -16.55
C VAL A 44 -15.61 10.39 -17.15
N ALA A 45 -16.53 9.43 -17.08
CA ALA A 45 -17.92 9.64 -17.47
C ALA A 45 -18.62 10.56 -16.46
N ASP A 46 -19.70 11.26 -16.90
CA ASP A 46 -20.59 12.07 -16.06
C ASP A 46 -19.89 13.14 -15.19
N LYS A 47 -18.70 13.60 -15.63
CA LYS A 47 -17.92 14.62 -14.90
C LYS A 47 -18.57 15.99 -14.85
N ALA A 48 -19.50 16.27 -15.77
CA ALA A 48 -20.16 17.57 -15.85
C ALA A 48 -20.97 17.87 -14.58
N GLY A 49 -20.57 18.93 -13.86
CA GLY A 49 -21.19 19.30 -12.59
C GLY A 49 -20.78 18.43 -11.39
N ALA A 50 -19.96 17.41 -11.57
CA ALA A 50 -19.52 16.52 -10.49
C ALA A 50 -18.41 17.15 -9.64
N THR A 51 -18.25 16.64 -8.42
CA THR A 51 -17.15 16.98 -7.51
C THR A 51 -15.93 16.11 -7.77
N LEU A 52 -14.74 16.72 -7.81
CA LEU A 52 -13.43 16.04 -7.88
C LEU A 52 -12.63 16.36 -6.62
N VAL A 53 -11.94 15.37 -6.06
CA VAL A 53 -10.98 15.55 -4.96
C VAL A 53 -9.57 15.60 -5.54
N ILE A 54 -8.73 16.54 -5.07
CA ILE A 54 -7.33 16.65 -5.49
C ILE A 54 -6.45 16.84 -4.26
N GLY A 55 -5.32 16.16 -4.22
CA GLY A 55 -4.28 16.34 -3.20
C GLY A 55 -3.15 15.33 -3.40
N GLY A 56 -2.21 15.30 -2.48
CA GLY A 56 -1.09 14.38 -2.56
C GLY A 56 -0.21 14.35 -1.32
N ASP A 57 0.94 13.71 -1.44
CA ASP A 57 1.85 13.48 -0.32
C ASP A 57 2.81 14.65 -0.02
N GLY A 58 2.70 15.75 -0.76
CA GLY A 58 3.50 16.95 -0.53
C GLY A 58 4.89 16.91 -1.15
N ARG A 59 5.24 15.85 -1.90
CA ARG A 59 6.53 15.76 -2.60
C ARG A 59 6.75 16.88 -3.61
N PHE A 60 7.99 17.03 -4.05
CA PHE A 60 8.37 18.01 -5.07
C PHE A 60 7.45 17.92 -6.29
N LEU A 61 7.07 19.06 -6.87
CA LEU A 61 6.13 19.25 -7.98
C LEU A 61 4.63 19.09 -7.60
N ASN A 62 4.30 18.70 -6.37
CA ASN A 62 2.93 18.42 -5.96
C ASN A 62 2.03 19.66 -6.11
N ARG A 63 2.46 20.81 -5.57
CA ARG A 63 1.65 22.03 -5.55
C ARG A 63 1.42 22.59 -6.95
N GLU A 64 2.44 22.57 -7.80
CA GLU A 64 2.38 23.05 -9.18
C GLU A 64 1.38 22.25 -10.01
N VAL A 65 1.43 20.92 -9.90
CA VAL A 65 0.50 20.04 -10.63
C VAL A 65 -0.92 20.15 -10.09
N ILE A 66 -1.13 20.38 -8.79
CA ILE A 66 -2.45 20.68 -8.22
C ILE A 66 -3.05 21.94 -8.87
N GLN A 67 -2.29 23.03 -8.97
CA GLN A 67 -2.75 24.27 -9.60
C GLN A 67 -3.14 24.05 -11.08
N VAL A 68 -2.33 23.29 -11.81
CA VAL A 68 -2.64 22.90 -13.19
C VAL A 68 -3.94 22.09 -13.24
N ALA A 69 -4.07 21.06 -12.42
CA ALA A 69 -5.23 20.16 -12.39
C ALA A 69 -6.54 20.90 -12.04
N ILE A 70 -6.49 21.87 -11.12
CA ILE A 70 -7.64 22.72 -10.78
C ILE A 70 -8.12 23.52 -11.99
N ARG A 71 -7.20 24.21 -12.69
CA ARG A 71 -7.55 25.00 -13.90
C ARG A 71 -8.08 24.10 -15.02
N MET A 72 -7.52 22.91 -15.16
CA MET A 72 -8.00 21.91 -16.12
C MET A 72 -9.38 21.37 -15.74
N ALA A 73 -9.64 21.07 -14.46
CA ALA A 73 -10.94 20.62 -13.99
C ALA A 73 -12.04 21.65 -14.29
N ALA A 74 -11.77 22.94 -14.04
CA ALA A 74 -12.69 24.03 -14.37
C ALA A 74 -13.01 24.09 -15.88
N ALA A 75 -12.02 23.87 -16.75
CA ALA A 75 -12.19 23.84 -18.19
C ALA A 75 -12.93 22.59 -18.69
N ASN A 76 -12.82 21.48 -17.97
CA ASN A 76 -13.43 20.19 -18.32
C ASN A 76 -14.85 20.01 -17.77
N GLY A 77 -15.42 21.05 -17.12
CA GLY A 77 -16.81 21.07 -16.71
C GLY A 77 -17.12 20.40 -15.37
N PHE A 78 -16.10 20.12 -14.55
CA PHE A 78 -16.36 19.72 -13.16
C PHE A 78 -17.13 20.84 -12.43
N GLY A 79 -18.06 20.46 -11.58
CA GLY A 79 -18.88 21.40 -10.82
C GLY A 79 -18.19 21.94 -9.58
N ARG A 80 -17.23 21.21 -9.03
CA ARG A 80 -16.49 21.55 -7.80
C ARG A 80 -15.20 20.78 -7.71
N VAL A 81 -14.18 21.41 -7.13
CA VAL A 81 -12.97 20.73 -6.69
C VAL A 81 -12.80 20.90 -5.18
N ILE A 82 -12.41 19.85 -4.49
CA ILE A 82 -12.01 19.86 -3.07
C ILE A 82 -10.52 19.55 -3.01
N VAL A 83 -9.74 20.38 -2.31
CA VAL A 83 -8.30 20.24 -2.18
C VAL A 83 -7.91 20.22 -0.70
N GLY A 84 -7.02 19.33 -0.29
CA GLY A 84 -6.44 19.37 1.04
C GLY A 84 -5.57 20.62 1.24
N ARG A 85 -5.66 21.28 2.40
CA ARG A 85 -4.82 22.44 2.75
C ARG A 85 -3.34 22.10 2.57
N GLY A 86 -2.58 23.03 1.99
CA GLY A 86 -1.17 22.82 1.61
C GLY A 86 -0.99 21.92 0.38
N GLY A 87 -2.06 21.46 -0.25
CA GLY A 87 -2.05 20.42 -1.26
C GLY A 87 -1.85 19.01 -0.65
N ILE A 88 -1.88 18.91 0.68
CA ILE A 88 -1.64 17.68 1.44
C ILE A 88 -2.91 16.84 1.51
N LEU A 89 -2.80 15.56 1.13
CA LEU A 89 -3.86 14.58 1.29
C LEU A 89 -3.26 13.17 1.22
N SER A 90 -3.29 12.43 2.32
CA SER A 90 -2.83 11.04 2.31
C SER A 90 -3.74 10.16 1.43
N THR A 91 -3.19 9.08 0.89
CA THR A 91 -3.97 8.14 0.06
C THR A 91 -5.24 7.63 0.77
N PRO A 92 -5.20 7.16 2.05
CA PRO A 92 -6.42 6.76 2.75
C PRO A 92 -7.38 7.91 3.04
N ALA A 93 -6.87 9.11 3.37
CA ALA A 93 -7.73 10.27 3.57
C ALA A 93 -8.42 10.73 2.26
N ALA A 94 -7.73 10.61 1.13
CA ALA A 94 -8.33 10.85 -0.19
C ALA A 94 -9.47 9.88 -0.46
N SER A 95 -9.27 8.59 -0.20
CA SER A 95 -10.32 7.57 -0.31
C SER A 95 -11.53 7.91 0.56
N HIS A 96 -11.30 8.27 1.81
CA HIS A 96 -12.38 8.69 2.73
C HIS A 96 -13.10 9.94 2.21
N MET A 97 -12.37 10.96 1.78
CA MET A 97 -12.93 12.22 1.31
C MET A 97 -13.77 12.05 0.05
N ILE A 98 -13.30 11.26 -0.93
CA ILE A 98 -14.07 10.92 -2.14
C ILE A 98 -15.44 10.34 -1.76
N ARG A 99 -15.44 9.34 -0.87
CA ARG A 99 -16.65 8.65 -0.40
C ARG A 99 -17.56 9.57 0.42
N LYS A 100 -17.01 10.28 1.38
CA LYS A 100 -17.75 11.18 2.29
C LYS A 100 -18.41 12.35 1.57
N ARG A 101 -17.73 12.90 0.56
CA ARG A 101 -18.21 14.05 -0.21
C ARG A 101 -19.01 13.66 -1.47
N GLY A 102 -19.19 12.36 -1.75
CA GLY A 102 -19.86 11.88 -2.96
C GLY A 102 -19.18 12.35 -4.23
N ALA A 103 -17.85 12.46 -4.22
CA ALA A 103 -17.09 12.86 -5.39
C ALA A 103 -17.07 11.75 -6.45
N ILE A 104 -16.99 12.14 -7.74
CA ILE A 104 -16.90 11.19 -8.84
C ILE A 104 -15.55 10.44 -8.88
N GLY A 105 -14.57 10.96 -8.17
CA GLY A 105 -13.23 10.40 -8.02
C GLY A 105 -12.26 11.45 -7.52
N GLY A 106 -10.96 11.11 -7.56
CA GLY A 106 -9.91 12.03 -7.12
C GLY A 106 -8.58 11.78 -7.82
N LEU A 107 -7.79 12.85 -7.91
CA LEU A 107 -6.37 12.78 -8.28
C LEU A 107 -5.52 12.79 -7.01
N VAL A 108 -4.79 11.73 -6.78
CA VAL A 108 -3.83 11.60 -5.66
C VAL A 108 -2.42 11.68 -6.23
N LEU A 109 -1.72 12.76 -5.90
CA LEU A 109 -0.39 13.07 -6.42
C LEU A 109 0.66 12.44 -5.50
N SER A 110 1.16 11.27 -5.91
CA SER A 110 2.13 10.50 -5.14
C SER A 110 2.84 9.46 -5.99
N ALA A 111 4.07 9.16 -5.65
CA ALA A 111 4.78 7.95 -6.07
C ALA A 111 5.01 7.00 -4.88
N SER A 112 4.13 7.07 -3.84
CA SER A 112 4.15 6.24 -2.63
C SER A 112 5.51 6.33 -1.92
N HIS A 113 6.14 5.21 -1.62
CA HIS A 113 7.42 5.09 -0.92
C HIS A 113 8.66 5.48 -1.74
N ASN A 114 8.52 5.84 -3.02
CA ASN A 114 9.68 6.25 -3.82
C ASN A 114 10.23 7.59 -3.33
N PRO A 115 11.56 7.83 -3.43
CA PRO A 115 12.17 9.09 -3.04
C PRO A 115 11.51 10.31 -3.69
N GLY A 116 11.47 11.43 -2.97
CA GLY A 116 11.02 12.73 -3.44
C GLY A 116 12.17 13.70 -3.69
N GLY A 117 11.92 14.74 -4.47
CA GLY A 117 12.90 15.76 -4.78
C GLY A 117 12.98 16.08 -6.28
N PRO A 118 13.77 17.11 -6.68
CA PRO A 118 13.78 17.60 -8.06
C PRO A 118 14.33 16.59 -9.09
N ASP A 119 15.14 15.63 -8.65
CA ASP A 119 15.71 14.57 -9.48
C ASP A 119 15.05 13.21 -9.26
N GLU A 120 14.09 13.15 -8.35
CA GLU A 120 13.44 11.94 -7.88
C GLU A 120 12.06 11.72 -8.51
N ASP A 121 11.23 10.86 -7.91
CA ASP A 121 10.02 10.38 -8.53
C ASP A 121 8.80 11.24 -8.17
N PHE A 122 7.92 11.39 -9.15
CA PHE A 122 6.60 11.98 -9.02
C PHE A 122 5.55 11.01 -9.59
N GLY A 123 4.30 11.13 -9.16
CA GLY A 123 3.24 10.29 -9.68
C GLY A 123 1.86 10.91 -9.58
N ILE A 124 0.96 10.41 -10.43
CA ILE A 124 -0.46 10.76 -10.43
C ILE A 124 -1.27 9.47 -10.42
N LYS A 125 -2.08 9.28 -9.36
CA LYS A 125 -3.07 8.21 -9.24
C LYS A 125 -4.44 8.79 -9.52
N TYR A 126 -5.32 8.00 -10.15
CA TYR A 126 -6.74 8.30 -10.21
C TYR A 126 -7.52 7.27 -9.38
N ASN A 127 -8.25 7.77 -8.39
CA ASN A 127 -9.17 6.98 -7.60
C ASN A 127 -10.59 7.23 -8.06
N ILE A 128 -11.37 6.17 -8.25
CA ILE A 128 -12.76 6.24 -8.72
C ILE A 128 -13.74 6.61 -7.58
N ALA A 129 -15.01 6.72 -7.89
CA ALA A 129 -16.05 7.18 -6.95
C ALA A 129 -16.19 6.34 -5.67
N ASN A 130 -15.79 5.06 -5.68
CA ASN A 130 -15.76 4.26 -4.45
C ASN A 130 -14.59 4.63 -3.52
N GLY A 131 -13.67 5.50 -3.95
CA GLY A 131 -12.49 5.92 -3.21
C GLY A 131 -11.26 5.03 -3.42
N GLY A 132 -11.39 3.96 -4.19
CA GLY A 132 -10.29 3.02 -4.48
C GLY A 132 -9.57 3.32 -5.78
N PRO A 133 -8.42 2.63 -6.02
CA PRO A 133 -7.66 2.77 -7.25
C PRO A 133 -8.51 2.40 -8.47
N ALA A 134 -8.30 3.10 -9.57
CA ALA A 134 -8.98 2.81 -10.84
C ALA A 134 -8.75 1.35 -11.27
N PRO A 135 -9.82 0.61 -11.63
CA PRO A 135 -9.71 -0.74 -12.14
C PRO A 135 -9.02 -0.79 -13.51
N GLU A 136 -8.60 -1.99 -13.92
CA GLU A 136 -7.78 -2.18 -15.12
C GLU A 136 -8.42 -1.62 -16.40
N GLY A 137 -9.73 -1.83 -16.57
CA GLY A 137 -10.43 -1.27 -17.73
C GLY A 137 -10.39 0.27 -17.80
N VAL A 138 -10.38 0.95 -16.65
CA VAL A 138 -10.25 2.42 -16.60
C VAL A 138 -8.80 2.84 -16.88
N THR A 139 -7.82 2.17 -16.31
CA THR A 139 -6.40 2.49 -16.56
C THR A 139 -6.00 2.21 -18.01
N ASP A 140 -6.53 1.17 -18.63
CA ASP A 140 -6.30 0.86 -20.04
C ASP A 140 -6.97 1.92 -20.96
N ALA A 141 -8.17 2.38 -20.63
CA ALA A 141 -8.81 3.47 -21.34
C ALA A 141 -8.02 4.79 -21.23
N ILE A 142 -7.49 5.10 -20.04
CA ILE A 142 -6.60 6.25 -19.84
C ILE A 142 -5.35 6.10 -20.71
N ASN A 143 -4.70 4.92 -20.69
CA ASN A 143 -3.52 4.67 -21.53
C ASN A 143 -3.83 4.83 -23.03
N ALA A 144 -4.94 4.27 -23.50
CA ALA A 144 -5.34 4.44 -24.90
C ALA A 144 -5.52 5.93 -25.23
N ARG A 145 -6.16 6.69 -24.34
CA ARG A 145 -6.36 8.13 -24.56
C ARG A 145 -5.05 8.93 -24.56
N THR A 146 -4.06 8.57 -23.71
CA THR A 146 -2.74 9.25 -23.73
C THR A 146 -2.02 9.10 -25.07
N LEU A 147 -2.25 8.00 -25.80
CA LEU A 147 -1.63 7.75 -27.11
C LEU A 147 -2.30 8.49 -28.27
N GLU A 148 -3.49 9.02 -28.04
CA GLU A 148 -4.30 9.71 -29.06
C GLU A 148 -4.56 11.19 -28.75
N ILE A 149 -4.03 11.69 -27.62
CA ILE A 149 -4.29 13.06 -27.17
C ILE A 149 -3.66 14.09 -28.14
N ASP A 150 -4.47 15.07 -28.55
CA ASP A 150 -4.06 16.15 -29.46
C ASP A 150 -4.20 17.54 -28.83
N ARG A 151 -4.91 17.63 -27.69
CA ARG A 151 -5.17 18.88 -26.98
C ARG A 151 -5.53 18.63 -25.52
N TRP A 152 -5.37 19.66 -24.71
CA TRP A 152 -5.90 19.71 -23.35
C TRP A 152 -6.57 21.06 -23.10
N LEU A 153 -7.43 21.11 -22.09
CA LEU A 153 -8.26 22.26 -21.77
C LEU A 153 -7.84 22.89 -20.45
N THR A 154 -7.84 24.22 -20.41
CA THR A 154 -7.58 25.00 -19.19
C THR A 154 -8.39 26.27 -19.15
N VAL A 155 -8.47 26.91 -17.99
CA VAL A 155 -8.95 28.29 -17.85
C VAL A 155 -7.79 29.22 -17.55
N ASP A 156 -7.90 30.45 -18.00
CA ASP A 156 -6.98 31.52 -17.64
C ASP A 156 -7.37 32.03 -16.25
N ALA A 157 -6.58 31.65 -15.25
CA ALA A 157 -6.75 32.00 -13.84
C ALA A 157 -5.40 31.91 -13.12
N ASP A 158 -5.21 32.78 -12.14
CA ASP A 158 -4.07 32.74 -11.22
C ASP A 158 -4.11 31.49 -10.33
N ASP A 159 -2.98 31.17 -9.73
CA ASP A 159 -2.88 30.14 -8.70
C ASP A 159 -3.69 30.55 -7.47
N ILE A 160 -4.36 29.56 -6.86
CA ILE A 160 -5.11 29.79 -5.62
C ILE A 160 -4.22 29.64 -4.39
N ASP A 161 -4.61 30.27 -3.29
CA ASP A 161 -4.01 30.00 -1.98
C ASP A 161 -4.41 28.59 -1.52
N LEU A 162 -3.41 27.70 -1.41
CA LEU A 162 -3.58 26.34 -0.89
C LEU A 162 -3.37 26.25 0.63
N ASP A 163 -2.87 27.30 1.28
CA ASP A 163 -2.42 27.24 2.68
C ASP A 163 -3.52 27.68 3.67
N SER A 164 -4.60 28.27 3.18
CA SER A 164 -5.72 28.72 3.99
C SER A 164 -7.01 27.98 3.63
N ASP A 165 -7.71 27.46 4.66
CA ASP A 165 -9.04 26.88 4.45
C ASP A 165 -10.01 27.92 3.92
N GLY A 166 -10.85 27.52 2.99
CA GLY A 166 -11.84 28.44 2.40
C GLY A 166 -12.33 28.03 1.03
N GLN A 167 -13.10 28.90 0.42
CA GLN A 167 -13.64 28.69 -0.91
C GLN A 167 -13.25 29.83 -1.85
N VAL A 168 -12.80 29.48 -3.04
CA VAL A 168 -12.45 30.39 -4.13
C VAL A 168 -13.09 29.90 -5.42
N THR A 169 -13.21 30.77 -6.42
CA THR A 169 -13.75 30.40 -7.73
C THR A 169 -12.66 30.46 -8.79
N VAL A 170 -12.49 29.37 -9.53
CA VAL A 170 -11.58 29.27 -10.69
C VAL A 170 -12.42 29.16 -11.96
N GLY A 171 -12.40 30.18 -12.81
CA GLY A 171 -13.38 30.32 -13.87
C GLY A 171 -14.79 30.51 -13.32
N THR A 172 -15.66 29.50 -13.44
CA THR A 172 -16.98 29.44 -12.81
C THR A 172 -17.10 28.32 -11.78
N MET A 173 -16.04 27.54 -11.57
CA MET A 173 -16.02 26.37 -10.71
C MET A 173 -15.60 26.76 -9.29
N PRO A 174 -16.37 26.45 -8.24
CA PRO A 174 -15.92 26.58 -6.87
C PRO A 174 -14.83 25.57 -6.55
N VAL A 175 -13.80 26.04 -5.86
CA VAL A 175 -12.71 25.23 -5.28
C VAL A 175 -12.73 25.44 -3.77
N GLU A 176 -12.80 24.37 -3.02
CA GLU A 176 -12.78 24.36 -1.56
C GLU A 176 -11.47 23.80 -1.07
N VAL A 177 -10.72 24.59 -0.31
CA VAL A 177 -9.53 24.15 0.43
C VAL A 177 -9.99 23.76 1.83
N VAL A 178 -9.73 22.52 2.23
CA VAL A 178 -10.21 21.94 3.49
C VAL A 178 -9.05 21.41 4.33
N ASP A 179 -9.25 21.35 5.65
CA ASP A 179 -8.32 20.62 6.52
C ASP A 179 -8.31 19.13 6.12
N PRO A 180 -7.16 18.58 5.70
CA PRO A 180 -7.09 17.20 5.24
C PRO A 180 -7.15 16.18 6.40
N VAL A 181 -6.92 16.61 7.64
CA VAL A 181 -6.72 15.75 8.81
C VAL A 181 -8.01 15.51 9.57
N GLU A 182 -8.85 16.55 9.73
CA GLU A 182 -10.01 16.52 10.65
C GLU A 182 -11.01 15.42 10.29
N ASP A 183 -11.41 15.33 9.02
CA ASP A 183 -12.38 14.32 8.56
C ASP A 183 -11.86 12.89 8.78
N TYR A 184 -10.56 12.67 8.56
CA TYR A 184 -9.91 11.38 8.75
C TYR A 184 -9.78 11.04 10.25
N ALA A 185 -9.34 11.98 11.07
CA ALA A 185 -9.21 11.79 12.51
C ALA A 185 -10.56 11.48 13.16
N ALA A 186 -11.63 12.16 12.73
CA ALA A 186 -12.99 11.87 13.20
C ALA A 186 -13.45 10.45 12.79
N LEU A 187 -13.08 9.97 11.58
CA LEU A 187 -13.34 8.59 11.18
C LEU A 187 -12.63 7.60 12.13
N MET A 188 -11.37 7.83 12.46
CA MET A 188 -10.60 6.95 13.35
C MET A 188 -11.24 6.87 14.76
N GLU A 189 -11.80 7.96 15.29
CA GLU A 189 -12.51 7.94 16.56
C GLU A 189 -13.78 7.07 16.55
N THR A 190 -14.39 6.84 15.40
CA THR A 190 -15.53 5.92 15.27
C THR A 190 -15.12 4.45 15.25
N LEU A 191 -13.88 4.15 14.88
CA LEU A 191 -13.38 2.80 14.71
C LEU A 191 -12.69 2.26 15.96
N PHE A 192 -12.03 3.12 16.73
CA PHE A 192 -11.15 2.73 17.84
C PHE A 192 -11.58 3.33 19.18
N ASP A 193 -11.28 2.61 20.25
CA ASP A 193 -11.55 3.06 21.63
C ASP A 193 -10.42 3.98 22.12
N PHE A 194 -10.55 5.28 21.83
CA PHE A 194 -9.57 6.29 22.23
C PHE A 194 -9.47 6.42 23.75
N ASP A 195 -10.55 6.18 24.49
CA ASP A 195 -10.53 6.23 25.95
C ASP A 195 -9.70 5.08 26.54
N ALA A 196 -9.87 3.87 26.03
CA ALA A 196 -9.06 2.71 26.42
C ALA A 196 -7.58 2.94 26.09
N ILE A 197 -7.26 3.46 24.90
CA ILE A 197 -5.87 3.76 24.50
C ILE A 197 -5.25 4.80 25.45
N ARG A 198 -5.94 5.89 25.76
CA ARG A 198 -5.48 6.90 26.73
C ARG A 198 -5.26 6.32 28.12
N ALA A 199 -6.17 5.45 28.57
CA ALA A 199 -6.11 4.83 29.88
C ALA A 199 -4.94 3.85 30.04
N ALA A 200 -4.51 3.22 28.97
CA ALA A 200 -3.43 2.22 28.96
C ALA A 200 -2.05 2.82 29.26
N LYS A 201 -1.87 4.15 29.11
CA LYS A 201 -0.59 4.84 29.41
C LYS A 201 0.62 4.28 28.63
N LEU A 202 0.40 3.76 27.43
CA LEU A 202 1.46 3.26 26.57
C LEU A 202 2.45 4.38 26.21
N THR A 203 3.71 4.00 26.03
CA THR A 203 4.73 4.86 25.43
C THR A 203 4.98 4.41 23.99
N MET A 204 5.17 5.37 23.08
CA MET A 204 5.45 5.00 21.68
C MET A 204 6.38 5.99 20.99
N ALA A 205 6.93 5.55 19.85
CA ALA A 205 7.59 6.38 18.87
C ALA A 205 6.95 6.12 17.50
N PHE A 206 6.57 7.18 16.80
CA PHE A 206 6.05 7.11 15.44
C PHE A 206 6.96 7.90 14.52
N ASP A 207 7.48 7.27 13.45
CA ASP A 207 8.27 7.94 12.43
C ASP A 207 7.39 8.24 11.21
N ALA A 208 7.08 9.51 11.00
CA ALA A 208 6.32 9.97 9.85
C ALA A 208 7.19 10.13 8.57
N MET A 209 8.50 9.89 8.66
CA MET A 209 9.46 9.91 7.54
C MET A 209 9.46 11.24 6.74
N SER A 210 9.16 12.35 7.39
CA SER A 210 8.96 13.68 6.78
C SER A 210 7.94 13.66 5.63
N ALA A 211 6.93 12.80 5.76
CA ALA A 211 5.92 12.54 4.76
C ALA A 211 4.50 12.96 5.23
N VAL A 212 3.51 12.68 4.40
CA VAL A 212 2.14 13.18 4.54
C VAL A 212 1.45 12.79 5.86
N THR A 213 1.86 11.68 6.49
CA THR A 213 1.25 11.21 7.74
C THR A 213 1.60 12.06 8.96
N GLY A 214 2.62 12.92 8.89
CA GLY A 214 3.05 13.74 10.02
C GLY A 214 1.92 14.54 10.68
N PRO A 215 1.19 15.41 9.96
CA PRO A 215 0.07 16.15 10.50
C PRO A 215 -1.04 15.26 11.07
N TYR A 216 -1.37 14.15 10.41
CA TYR A 216 -2.38 13.18 10.86
C TYR A 216 -1.96 12.50 12.16
N ALA A 217 -0.73 12.01 12.21
CA ALA A 217 -0.19 11.35 13.40
C ALA A 217 -0.10 12.32 14.59
N THR A 218 0.35 13.56 14.35
CA THR A 218 0.42 14.59 15.39
C THR A 218 -0.96 14.89 15.97
N GLU A 219 -1.98 15.07 15.11
CA GLU A 219 -3.35 15.32 15.56
C GLU A 219 -3.90 14.12 16.34
N ILE A 220 -3.76 12.91 15.81
CA ILE A 220 -4.38 11.73 16.40
C ILE A 220 -3.60 11.25 17.63
N LEU A 221 -2.28 11.05 17.51
CA LEU A 221 -1.49 10.44 18.58
C LEU A 221 -1.20 11.43 19.71
N GLU A 222 -0.71 12.63 19.38
CA GLU A 222 -0.30 13.57 20.42
C GLU A 222 -1.49 14.37 20.98
N ARG A 223 -2.38 14.90 20.13
CA ARG A 223 -3.46 15.79 20.58
C ARG A 223 -4.68 15.02 21.07
N ARG A 224 -5.20 14.06 20.28
CA ARG A 224 -6.44 13.34 20.67
C ARG A 224 -6.17 12.19 21.62
N LEU A 225 -5.13 11.39 21.40
CA LEU A 225 -4.78 10.27 22.28
C LEU A 225 -3.92 10.69 23.47
N GLY A 226 -3.28 11.85 23.43
CA GLY A 226 -2.54 12.41 24.56
C GLY A 226 -1.18 11.78 24.80
N PHE A 227 -0.56 11.19 23.76
CA PHE A 227 0.85 10.82 23.80
C PHE A 227 1.72 12.08 23.98
N ALA A 228 2.91 11.90 24.55
CA ALA A 228 3.81 13.02 24.82
C ALA A 228 4.21 13.75 23.52
N PRO A 229 4.36 15.09 23.55
CA PRO A 229 4.93 15.82 22.42
C PRO A 229 6.29 15.25 22.03
N GLY A 230 6.53 15.06 20.72
CA GLY A 230 7.72 14.40 20.17
C GLY A 230 7.59 12.89 20.04
N THR A 231 6.43 12.32 20.33
CA THR A 231 6.08 10.95 19.95
C THR A 231 6.13 10.78 18.43
N VAL A 232 5.64 11.78 17.69
CA VAL A 232 5.73 11.84 16.24
C VAL A 232 7.06 12.48 15.84
N ARG A 233 7.94 11.66 15.27
CA ARG A 233 9.24 12.10 14.73
C ARG A 233 9.09 12.38 13.24
N ASN A 234 9.94 13.28 12.71
CA ASN A 234 9.89 13.66 11.28
C ASN A 234 8.47 14.02 10.85
N GLY A 235 7.72 14.73 11.72
CA GLY A 235 6.29 14.98 11.54
C GLY A 235 5.94 16.13 10.59
N GLU A 236 6.93 16.85 10.05
CA GLU A 236 6.73 17.89 9.05
C GLU A 236 6.89 17.30 7.64
N PRO A 237 5.87 17.36 6.78
CA PRO A 237 5.99 16.94 5.39
C PRO A 237 6.97 17.83 4.63
N LEU A 238 8.00 17.22 4.02
CA LEU A 238 9.01 17.91 3.22
C LEU A 238 8.94 17.44 1.76
N PRO A 239 9.19 18.32 0.78
CA PRO A 239 9.10 17.98 -0.64
C PRO A 239 10.03 16.85 -1.10
N ASP A 240 11.14 16.67 -0.39
CA ASP A 240 12.17 15.64 -0.62
C ASP A 240 12.21 14.58 0.50
N PHE A 241 11.22 14.57 1.39
CA PHE A 241 11.17 13.72 2.59
C PHE A 241 12.43 13.85 3.47
N GLY A 242 13.03 15.04 3.50
CA GLY A 242 14.27 15.30 4.24
C GLY A 242 15.49 14.63 3.64
N GLY A 243 15.47 14.33 2.34
CA GLY A 243 16.54 13.63 1.62
C GLY A 243 16.56 12.12 1.90
N HIS A 244 15.49 11.56 2.46
CA HIS A 244 15.37 10.15 2.80
C HIS A 244 14.40 9.41 1.85
N HIS A 245 14.48 8.08 1.88
CA HIS A 245 13.54 7.20 1.21
C HIS A 245 12.37 6.90 2.16
N PRO A 246 11.14 7.37 1.88
CA PRO A 246 10.02 7.25 2.81
C PRO A 246 9.35 5.87 2.69
N ASP A 247 10.12 4.79 2.89
CA ASP A 247 9.64 3.40 2.88
C ASP A 247 9.77 2.81 4.30
N PRO A 248 8.68 2.43 4.97
CA PRO A 248 8.68 1.97 6.35
C PRO A 248 9.16 0.53 6.46
N ASN A 249 10.43 0.30 6.18
CA ASN A 249 11.13 -0.96 6.36
C ASN A 249 12.35 -0.80 7.29
N LEU A 250 12.98 -1.90 7.68
CA LEU A 250 14.08 -1.87 8.65
C LEU A 250 15.33 -1.14 8.14
N VAL A 251 15.49 -0.97 6.83
CA VAL A 251 16.62 -0.25 6.22
C VAL A 251 16.40 1.26 6.33
N HIS A 252 15.24 1.73 5.91
CA HIS A 252 14.94 3.16 5.83
C HIS A 252 14.42 3.74 7.16
N ALA A 253 13.72 2.93 7.97
CA ALA A 253 13.31 3.30 9.34
C ALA A 253 14.34 2.84 10.40
N HIS A 254 15.63 2.78 10.05
CA HIS A 254 16.67 2.21 10.91
C HIS A 254 16.79 2.91 12.27
N ALA A 255 16.69 4.23 12.32
CA ALA A 255 16.73 4.99 13.56
C ALA A 255 15.57 4.65 14.51
N LEU A 256 14.37 4.38 13.98
CA LEU A 256 13.26 3.86 14.76
C LEU A 256 13.56 2.43 15.26
N TYR A 257 14.07 1.58 14.38
CA TYR A 257 14.44 0.20 14.76
C TYR A 257 15.47 0.20 15.90
N GLU A 258 16.54 0.99 15.82
CA GLU A 258 17.51 1.14 16.90
C GLU A 258 16.87 1.61 18.22
N THR A 259 15.98 2.61 18.12
CA THR A 259 15.21 3.08 19.29
C THR A 259 14.42 1.93 19.94
N MET A 260 13.76 1.09 19.12
CA MET A 260 12.92 0.00 19.63
C MET A 260 13.72 -1.21 20.13
N MET A 261 14.98 -1.35 19.73
CA MET A 261 15.89 -2.39 20.22
C MET A 261 16.71 -1.94 21.44
N ALA A 262 16.67 -0.67 21.84
CA ALA A 262 17.38 -0.16 22.99
C ALA A 262 16.77 -0.67 24.32
N PRO A 263 17.55 -0.76 25.43
CA PRO A 263 17.06 -1.26 26.73
C PRO A 263 15.90 -0.45 27.30
N ASP A 264 15.87 0.87 27.04
CA ASP A 264 14.86 1.84 27.48
C ASP A 264 13.83 2.15 26.40
N SER A 265 13.65 1.25 25.44
CA SER A 265 12.72 1.41 24.32
C SER A 265 11.28 1.63 24.79
N PRO A 266 10.48 2.44 24.06
CA PRO A 266 9.05 2.55 24.31
C PRO A 266 8.33 1.21 24.09
N ASP A 267 7.06 1.14 24.51
CA ASP A 267 6.25 -0.07 24.38
C ASP A 267 5.90 -0.40 22.93
N PHE A 268 5.78 0.61 22.08
CA PHE A 268 5.34 0.49 20.69
C PHE A 268 6.06 1.46 19.77
N GLY A 269 6.49 0.99 18.62
CA GLY A 269 7.08 1.76 17.55
C GLY A 269 6.35 1.52 16.23
N ALA A 270 6.16 2.56 15.44
CA ALA A 270 5.55 2.46 14.14
C ALA A 270 6.10 3.52 13.17
N ALA A 271 5.98 3.26 11.88
CA ALA A 271 6.28 4.23 10.82
C ALA A 271 5.27 4.10 9.68
N SER A 272 5.19 5.13 8.83
CA SER A 272 4.34 5.12 7.63
C SER A 272 5.10 5.69 6.43
N ASP A 273 4.68 5.36 5.20
CA ASP A 273 5.36 5.76 3.98
C ASP A 273 4.97 7.15 3.45
N GLY A 274 5.50 7.47 2.27
CA GLY A 274 5.36 8.78 1.62
C GLY A 274 3.93 9.26 1.50
N ASP A 275 2.98 8.40 1.14
CA ASP A 275 1.56 8.74 0.98
C ASP A 275 0.63 8.16 2.05
N GLY A 276 1.20 7.52 3.08
CA GLY A 276 0.46 7.11 4.27
C GLY A 276 -0.30 5.80 4.15
N ASP A 277 -0.03 5.01 3.11
CA ASP A 277 -0.77 3.77 2.84
C ASP A 277 -0.08 2.51 3.40
N ARG A 278 1.19 2.60 3.86
CA ARG A 278 1.94 1.49 4.47
C ARG A 278 2.25 1.73 5.93
N ASN A 279 2.62 0.65 6.62
CA ASN A 279 2.99 0.69 8.03
C ASN A 279 4.17 -0.23 8.35
N LEU A 280 4.94 0.16 9.36
CA LEU A 280 5.92 -0.66 10.05
C LEU A 280 5.48 -0.80 11.50
N ILE A 281 5.53 -2.01 12.06
CA ILE A 281 5.15 -2.29 13.45
C ILE A 281 6.33 -2.91 14.18
N ILE A 282 6.73 -2.29 15.28
CA ILE A 282 7.81 -2.76 16.16
C ILE A 282 7.36 -2.66 17.61
N GLY A 283 7.27 -3.77 18.31
CA GLY A 283 7.15 -3.77 19.77
C GLY A 283 8.52 -3.65 20.42
N LYS A 284 8.54 -3.55 21.75
CA LYS A 284 9.78 -3.57 22.54
C LYS A 284 10.59 -4.82 22.20
N HIS A 285 11.76 -4.65 21.56
CA HIS A 285 12.64 -5.71 21.09
C HIS A 285 12.00 -6.74 20.14
N ARG A 286 10.88 -6.39 19.48
CA ARG A 286 10.15 -7.29 18.59
C ARG A 286 9.71 -6.59 17.31
N PHE A 287 10.33 -6.92 16.20
CA PHE A 287 9.80 -6.59 14.88
C PHE A 287 8.63 -7.54 14.53
N VAL A 288 7.57 -7.00 13.97
CA VAL A 288 6.42 -7.75 13.46
C VAL A 288 6.40 -7.65 11.94
N THR A 289 6.51 -8.79 11.25
CA THR A 289 6.41 -8.79 9.78
C THR A 289 5.02 -8.33 9.33
N PRO A 290 4.89 -7.69 8.15
CA PRO A 290 3.57 -7.29 7.63
C PRO A 290 2.57 -8.45 7.55
N SER A 291 3.05 -9.65 7.17
CA SER A 291 2.22 -10.85 7.11
C SER A 291 1.70 -11.30 8.48
N ASP A 292 2.57 -11.31 9.50
CA ASP A 292 2.16 -11.61 10.88
C ASP A 292 1.24 -10.51 11.42
N SER A 293 1.54 -9.24 11.14
CA SER A 293 0.71 -8.11 11.56
C SER A 293 -0.72 -8.26 11.04
N LEU A 294 -0.91 -8.57 9.75
CA LEU A 294 -2.24 -8.80 9.17
C LEU A 294 -3.01 -9.89 9.94
N ALA A 295 -2.38 -11.03 10.21
CA ALA A 295 -3.00 -12.14 10.91
C ALA A 295 -3.36 -11.78 12.36
N MET A 296 -2.45 -11.07 13.08
CA MET A 296 -2.66 -10.64 14.45
C MET A 296 -3.76 -9.57 14.54
N LEU A 297 -3.79 -8.61 13.62
CA LEU A 297 -4.85 -7.60 13.53
C LEU A 297 -6.20 -8.28 13.31
N ALA A 298 -6.29 -9.20 12.35
CA ALA A 298 -7.54 -9.92 12.07
C ALA A 298 -8.03 -10.76 13.26
N ALA A 299 -7.13 -11.45 13.96
CA ALA A 299 -7.48 -12.26 15.13
C ALA A 299 -7.99 -11.44 16.30
N ASN A 300 -7.59 -10.18 16.43
CA ASN A 300 -7.89 -9.30 17.55
C ASN A 300 -8.81 -8.10 17.17
N ALA A 301 -9.22 -7.97 15.93
CA ALA A 301 -9.99 -6.81 15.45
C ALA A 301 -11.27 -6.57 16.26
N HIS A 302 -11.94 -7.65 16.71
CA HIS A 302 -13.16 -7.59 17.52
C HIS A 302 -13.02 -6.80 18.85
N LEU A 303 -11.78 -6.52 19.27
CA LEU A 303 -11.49 -5.69 20.45
C LEU A 303 -11.65 -4.19 20.17
N ALA A 304 -11.73 -3.79 18.91
CA ALA A 304 -11.97 -2.41 18.52
C ALA A 304 -13.46 -2.19 18.22
N PRO A 305 -14.06 -1.07 18.66
CA PRO A 305 -15.50 -0.81 18.50
C PRO A 305 -16.00 -0.96 17.05
N GLY A 306 -15.24 -0.48 16.07
CA GLY A 306 -15.60 -0.55 14.65
C GLY A 306 -15.71 -1.98 14.12
N TYR A 307 -15.13 -2.96 14.79
CA TYR A 307 -15.10 -4.37 14.39
C TYR A 307 -15.72 -5.32 15.43
N ALA A 308 -16.38 -4.80 16.46
CA ALA A 308 -17.03 -5.60 17.52
C ALA A 308 -18.10 -6.55 16.97
N GLY A 309 -18.67 -6.24 15.81
CA GLY A 309 -19.62 -7.11 15.10
C GLY A 309 -19.00 -8.33 14.41
N GLY A 310 -17.66 -8.47 14.47
CA GLY A 310 -16.91 -9.51 13.76
C GLY A 310 -16.52 -9.12 12.33
N LEU A 311 -15.72 -9.98 11.71
CA LEU A 311 -15.24 -9.81 10.33
C LEU A 311 -16.11 -10.62 9.37
N LYS A 312 -16.35 -10.09 8.16
CA LYS A 312 -17.08 -10.80 7.08
C LYS A 312 -16.17 -11.78 6.34
N GLY A 313 -14.91 -11.46 6.22
CA GLY A 313 -13.86 -12.24 5.60
C GLY A 313 -12.52 -11.52 5.71
N ILE A 314 -11.43 -12.23 5.44
CA ILE A 314 -10.06 -11.71 5.38
C ILE A 314 -9.55 -11.92 3.96
N ALA A 315 -8.90 -10.90 3.39
CA ALA A 315 -8.26 -11.04 2.08
C ALA A 315 -6.76 -10.73 2.19
N ARG A 316 -5.96 -11.52 1.49
CA ARG A 316 -4.52 -11.29 1.35
C ARG A 316 -4.07 -11.39 -0.10
N SER A 317 -3.02 -10.69 -0.47
CA SER A 317 -2.39 -10.95 -1.76
C SER A 317 -1.72 -12.34 -1.76
N MET A 318 -1.63 -12.96 -2.92
CA MET A 318 -1.11 -14.33 -3.06
C MET A 318 0.32 -14.48 -2.48
N PRO A 319 1.25 -13.52 -2.64
CA PRO A 319 2.56 -13.64 -2.01
C PRO A 319 2.55 -13.49 -0.49
N THR A 320 1.54 -12.82 0.08
CA THR A 320 1.42 -12.65 1.54
C THR A 320 1.22 -13.99 2.24
N SER A 321 1.80 -14.16 3.44
CA SER A 321 1.71 -15.40 4.21
C SER A 321 0.29 -15.91 4.41
N ALA A 322 0.12 -17.22 4.42
CA ALA A 322 -1.13 -17.90 4.75
C ALA A 322 -1.50 -17.84 6.25
N ALA A 323 -0.75 -17.09 7.07
CA ALA A 323 -1.08 -16.91 8.49
C ALA A 323 -2.50 -16.34 8.69
N ALA A 324 -2.91 -15.41 7.83
CA ALA A 324 -4.26 -14.83 7.88
C ALA A 324 -5.37 -15.83 7.52
N ASP A 325 -5.08 -16.81 6.65
CA ASP A 325 -6.05 -17.86 6.28
C ASP A 325 -6.37 -18.75 7.48
N ARG A 326 -5.36 -19.05 8.33
CA ARG A 326 -5.55 -19.84 9.56
C ARG A 326 -6.43 -19.13 10.58
N VAL A 327 -6.30 -17.82 10.65
CA VAL A 327 -7.20 -16.98 11.47
C VAL A 327 -8.62 -17.02 10.93
N ALA A 328 -8.78 -16.87 9.61
CA ALA A 328 -10.11 -16.95 8.99
C ALA A 328 -10.78 -18.31 9.24
N GLU A 329 -10.02 -19.40 9.07
CA GLU A 329 -10.50 -20.76 9.39
C GLU A 329 -10.96 -20.89 10.85
N ALA A 330 -10.15 -20.41 11.80
CA ALA A 330 -10.50 -20.48 13.22
C ALA A 330 -11.70 -19.58 13.60
N LEU A 331 -11.90 -18.47 12.87
CA LEU A 331 -13.08 -17.61 13.03
C LEU A 331 -14.31 -18.13 12.28
N GLY A 332 -14.18 -19.16 11.44
CA GLY A 332 -15.27 -19.69 10.61
C GLY A 332 -15.74 -18.72 9.52
N ILE A 333 -14.85 -17.87 9.01
CA ILE A 333 -15.13 -16.87 7.97
C ILE A 333 -14.30 -17.14 6.70
N PRO A 334 -14.72 -16.62 5.53
CA PRO A 334 -13.98 -16.78 4.29
C PRO A 334 -12.57 -16.15 4.34
N ALA A 335 -11.60 -16.83 3.72
CA ALA A 335 -10.30 -16.29 3.35
C ALA A 335 -10.23 -16.13 1.81
N TYR A 336 -9.72 -15.00 1.35
CA TYR A 336 -9.57 -14.72 -0.08
C TYR A 336 -8.10 -14.50 -0.41
N GLU A 337 -7.59 -15.26 -1.38
CA GLU A 337 -6.26 -15.09 -1.95
C GLU A 337 -6.39 -14.37 -3.30
N THR A 338 -5.84 -13.15 -3.42
CA THR A 338 -5.96 -12.32 -4.61
C THR A 338 -4.59 -12.10 -5.28
N PRO A 339 -4.53 -11.62 -6.53
CA PRO A 339 -3.31 -11.06 -7.07
C PRO A 339 -2.78 -9.89 -6.22
N THR A 340 -1.54 -9.48 -6.45
CA THR A 340 -1.01 -8.25 -5.87
C THR A 340 -1.68 -7.03 -6.49
N GLY A 341 -2.11 -6.09 -5.65
CA GLY A 341 -2.75 -4.84 -6.05
C GLY A 341 -4.07 -4.61 -5.33
N TRP A 342 -4.19 -3.44 -4.74
CA TRP A 342 -5.32 -3.10 -3.85
C TRP A 342 -6.69 -3.09 -4.55
N LYS A 343 -6.72 -2.91 -5.88
CA LYS A 343 -7.96 -2.96 -6.69
C LYS A 343 -8.76 -4.26 -6.50
N PHE A 344 -8.08 -5.40 -6.30
CA PHE A 344 -8.75 -6.69 -6.08
C PHE A 344 -9.43 -6.74 -4.71
N PHE A 345 -8.81 -6.14 -3.69
CA PHE A 345 -9.44 -5.99 -2.38
C PHE A 345 -10.63 -5.04 -2.44
N GLY A 346 -10.52 -3.95 -3.22
CA GLY A 346 -11.62 -3.00 -3.42
C GLY A 346 -12.91 -3.67 -3.86
N ASN A 347 -12.84 -4.62 -4.79
CA ASN A 347 -13.99 -5.40 -5.24
C ASN A 347 -14.63 -6.22 -4.11
N LEU A 348 -13.80 -6.94 -3.33
CA LEU A 348 -14.28 -7.75 -2.19
C LEU A 348 -14.87 -6.88 -1.08
N LEU A 349 -14.27 -5.71 -0.81
CA LEU A 349 -14.75 -4.75 0.18
C LEU A 349 -16.09 -4.14 -0.24
N ASP A 350 -16.26 -3.78 -1.52
CA ASP A 350 -17.51 -3.23 -2.05
C ASP A 350 -18.63 -4.28 -2.07
N ALA A 351 -18.30 -5.53 -2.36
CA ALA A 351 -19.24 -6.64 -2.29
C ALA A 351 -19.58 -7.06 -0.84
N GLY A 352 -18.92 -6.49 0.18
CA GLY A 352 -19.11 -6.88 1.58
C GLY A 352 -18.63 -8.29 1.89
N MET A 353 -17.68 -8.83 1.11
CA MET A 353 -17.14 -10.18 1.25
C MET A 353 -15.93 -10.21 2.19
N ALA A 354 -15.13 -9.14 2.23
CA ALA A 354 -14.00 -8.98 3.13
C ALA A 354 -14.19 -7.76 4.05
N THR A 355 -13.56 -7.78 5.22
CA THR A 355 -13.50 -6.64 6.15
C THR A 355 -12.05 -6.16 6.29
N ILE A 356 -11.08 -7.06 6.45
CA ILE A 356 -9.66 -6.73 6.59
C ILE A 356 -8.90 -7.33 5.42
N CYS A 357 -8.00 -6.53 4.85
CA CYS A 357 -7.15 -6.91 3.74
C CYS A 357 -5.70 -6.54 4.02
N GLY A 358 -4.75 -7.29 3.45
CA GLY A 358 -3.34 -6.94 3.59
C GLY A 358 -2.40 -7.59 2.59
N GLU A 359 -1.24 -6.96 2.47
CA GLU A 359 -0.14 -7.37 1.60
C GLU A 359 1.17 -7.48 2.39
N GLU A 360 2.04 -8.40 1.96
CA GLU A 360 3.40 -8.57 2.53
C GLU A 360 4.26 -7.30 2.39
N SER A 361 3.89 -6.42 1.47
CA SER A 361 4.55 -5.15 1.21
C SER A 361 4.17 -4.03 2.18
N ALA A 362 3.71 -4.38 3.38
CA ALA A 362 3.35 -3.48 4.47
C ALA A 362 2.04 -2.68 4.27
N GLY A 363 1.24 -3.03 3.28
CA GLY A 363 -0.10 -2.46 3.07
C GLY A 363 -1.15 -3.25 3.84
N THR A 364 -1.89 -2.59 4.71
CA THR A 364 -3.01 -3.19 5.46
C THR A 364 -4.16 -2.18 5.51
N GLY A 365 -5.39 -2.66 5.52
CA GLY A 365 -6.57 -1.80 5.60
C GLY A 365 -7.84 -2.59 5.85
N SER A 366 -8.95 -1.88 5.95
CA SER A 366 -10.27 -2.49 6.12
C SER A 366 -11.32 -1.80 5.26
N ASP A 367 -12.58 -2.20 5.45
CA ASP A 367 -13.73 -1.68 4.71
C ASP A 367 -14.12 -0.22 5.05
N HIS A 368 -13.39 0.44 5.96
CA HIS A 368 -13.60 1.84 6.29
C HIS A 368 -13.27 2.78 5.11
N VAL A 369 -12.25 2.42 4.32
CA VAL A 369 -11.88 3.07 3.06
C VAL A 369 -11.70 2.03 1.94
N ARG A 370 -11.21 2.44 0.75
CA ARG A 370 -10.92 1.52 -0.37
C ARG A 370 -9.44 1.56 -0.78
N GLU A 371 -8.61 2.01 0.13
CA GLU A 371 -7.14 2.03 0.02
C GLU A 371 -6.51 1.35 1.24
N LYS A 372 -5.23 1.05 1.15
CA LYS A 372 -4.39 0.71 2.30
C LYS A 372 -4.35 1.90 3.25
N ASP A 373 -4.18 1.63 4.54
CA ASP A 373 -4.15 2.68 5.55
C ASP A 373 -3.15 2.35 6.65
N GLY A 374 -1.98 3.01 6.60
CA GLY A 374 -0.90 2.76 7.54
C GLY A 374 -1.24 3.18 8.96
N LEU A 375 -1.83 4.36 9.12
CA LEU A 375 -2.17 4.88 10.45
C LEU A 375 -3.35 4.13 11.09
N TRP A 376 -4.30 3.65 10.29
CA TRP A 376 -5.35 2.74 10.76
C TRP A 376 -4.76 1.46 11.38
N ALA A 377 -3.78 0.84 10.72
CA ALA A 377 -3.12 -0.36 11.24
C ALA A 377 -2.41 -0.08 12.57
N VAL A 378 -1.74 1.07 12.69
CA VAL A 378 -1.11 1.53 13.94
C VAL A 378 -2.15 1.72 15.05
N LEU A 379 -3.29 2.34 14.75
CA LEU A 379 -4.36 2.57 15.72
C LEU A 379 -5.03 1.26 16.14
N LEU A 380 -5.21 0.30 15.23
CA LEU A 380 -5.74 -1.02 15.61
C LEU A 380 -4.77 -1.76 16.54
N TRP A 381 -3.45 -1.69 16.29
CA TRP A 381 -2.44 -2.23 17.21
C TRP A 381 -2.52 -1.56 18.59
N LEU A 382 -2.61 -0.22 18.65
CA LEU A 382 -2.73 0.51 19.91
C LEU A 382 -4.01 0.12 20.68
N ASN A 383 -5.12 -0.06 19.97
CA ASN A 383 -6.38 -0.52 20.58
C ASN A 383 -6.24 -1.93 21.14
N ILE A 384 -5.60 -2.84 20.41
CA ILE A 384 -5.34 -4.22 20.86
C ILE A 384 -4.45 -4.22 22.10
N LEU A 385 -3.34 -3.48 22.08
CA LEU A 385 -2.42 -3.34 23.23
C LEU A 385 -3.14 -2.80 24.46
N ALA A 386 -3.98 -1.78 24.28
CA ALA A 386 -4.73 -1.14 25.37
C ALA A 386 -5.75 -2.10 26.01
N VAL A 387 -6.51 -2.82 25.19
CA VAL A 387 -7.56 -3.71 25.70
C VAL A 387 -6.98 -5.00 26.30
N ARG A 388 -5.94 -5.58 25.67
CA ARG A 388 -5.31 -6.79 26.20
C ARG A 388 -4.40 -6.52 27.40
N GLY A 389 -3.82 -5.32 27.49
CA GLY A 389 -2.83 -5.01 28.54
C GLY A 389 -1.54 -5.83 28.41
N GLU A 390 -1.20 -6.27 27.20
CA GLU A 390 -0.07 -7.12 26.88
C GLU A 390 0.88 -6.44 25.90
N SER A 391 2.16 -6.81 25.92
CA SER A 391 3.13 -6.30 24.96
C SER A 391 2.94 -6.93 23.57
N VAL A 392 3.49 -6.28 22.54
CA VAL A 392 3.51 -6.82 21.16
C VAL A 392 4.11 -8.22 21.12
N ASP A 393 5.22 -8.46 21.86
CA ASP A 393 5.87 -9.77 21.93
C ASP A 393 4.96 -10.83 22.56
N ALA A 394 4.24 -10.49 23.64
CA ALA A 394 3.29 -11.40 24.26
C ALA A 394 2.13 -11.76 23.33
N ILE A 395 1.60 -10.77 22.62
CA ILE A 395 0.53 -10.96 21.64
C ILE A 395 1.02 -11.85 20.49
N ALA A 396 2.23 -11.62 19.98
CA ALA A 396 2.81 -12.43 18.92
C ALA A 396 2.98 -13.90 19.36
N ARG A 397 3.52 -14.14 20.55
CA ARG A 397 3.68 -15.49 21.11
C ARG A 397 2.36 -16.20 21.34
N ASP A 398 1.35 -15.50 21.88
CA ASP A 398 0.00 -16.02 22.04
C ASP A 398 -0.63 -16.38 20.70
N HIS A 399 -0.46 -15.51 19.70
CA HIS A 399 -0.92 -15.77 18.33
C HIS A 399 -0.29 -17.04 17.76
N TRP A 400 1.04 -17.18 17.83
CA TRP A 400 1.73 -18.37 17.34
C TRP A 400 1.36 -19.63 18.12
N ALA A 401 1.14 -19.50 19.43
CA ALA A 401 0.69 -20.62 20.25
C ALA A 401 -0.70 -21.13 19.84
N LYS A 402 -1.56 -20.26 19.29
CA LYS A 402 -2.93 -20.60 18.85
C LYS A 402 -2.98 -21.10 17.41
N PHE A 403 -2.21 -20.49 16.51
CA PHE A 403 -2.36 -20.69 15.06
C PHE A 403 -1.15 -21.36 14.41
N GLY A 404 -0.08 -21.63 15.15
CA GLY A 404 1.24 -21.94 14.61
C GLY A 404 1.94 -20.69 14.09
N ARG A 405 3.18 -20.83 13.63
CA ARG A 405 3.97 -19.72 13.09
C ARG A 405 4.29 -19.94 11.63
N ASN A 406 4.00 -18.95 10.82
CA ASN A 406 4.46 -18.87 9.44
C ASN A 406 5.75 -18.05 9.43
N TYR A 407 6.91 -18.72 9.46
CA TYR A 407 8.20 -18.07 9.20
C TYR A 407 8.20 -17.60 7.75
N TYR A 408 8.54 -16.34 7.55
CA TYR A 408 8.37 -15.70 6.24
C TYR A 408 9.52 -14.76 5.93
N ALA A 409 9.96 -14.77 4.67
CA ALA A 409 10.86 -13.77 4.11
C ALA A 409 10.62 -13.61 2.60
N ARG A 410 11.02 -12.46 2.07
CA ARG A 410 11.09 -12.19 0.64
C ARG A 410 12.55 -11.95 0.26
N HIS A 411 13.00 -12.64 -0.78
CA HIS A 411 14.30 -12.44 -1.40
C HIS A 411 14.12 -11.77 -2.75
N ASP A 412 14.69 -10.58 -2.93
CA ASP A 412 14.66 -9.84 -4.20
C ASP A 412 16.02 -9.94 -4.89
N TYR A 413 16.02 -10.34 -6.17
CA TYR A 413 17.17 -10.35 -7.06
C TYR A 413 16.94 -9.26 -8.09
N GLU A 414 17.64 -8.13 -7.92
CA GLU A 414 17.38 -6.90 -8.67
C GLU A 414 18.27 -6.80 -9.93
N GLY A 415 17.80 -6.04 -10.93
CA GLY A 415 18.58 -5.76 -12.14
C GLY A 415 18.95 -7.01 -12.95
N VAL A 416 18.14 -8.07 -12.85
CA VAL A 416 18.33 -9.27 -13.68
C VAL A 416 17.98 -8.91 -15.13
N GLU A 417 18.84 -9.30 -16.08
CA GLU A 417 18.54 -9.11 -17.50
C GLU A 417 17.20 -9.76 -17.86
N THR A 418 16.29 -9.01 -18.47
CA THR A 418 14.93 -9.46 -18.76
C THR A 418 14.89 -10.82 -19.47
N PRO A 419 15.72 -11.12 -20.52
CA PRO A 419 15.70 -12.44 -21.15
C PRO A 419 16.08 -13.58 -20.21
N ARG A 420 16.96 -13.33 -19.23
CA ARG A 420 17.37 -14.33 -18.21
C ARG A 420 16.27 -14.58 -17.20
N ALA A 421 15.63 -13.51 -16.74
CA ALA A 421 14.48 -13.59 -15.83
C ALA A 421 13.30 -14.32 -16.51
N ASP A 422 13.02 -14.02 -17.75
CA ASP A 422 11.97 -14.70 -18.53
C ASP A 422 12.30 -16.18 -18.76
N ALA A 423 13.57 -16.52 -19.02
CA ALA A 423 14.02 -17.91 -19.17
C ALA A 423 13.83 -18.71 -17.89
N LEU A 424 14.13 -18.13 -16.69
CA LEU A 424 13.88 -18.74 -15.41
C LEU A 424 12.39 -19.05 -15.24
N MET A 425 11.52 -18.07 -15.46
CA MET A 425 10.09 -18.27 -15.31
C MET A 425 9.52 -19.27 -16.32
N ALA A 426 10.05 -19.32 -17.55
CA ALA A 426 9.67 -20.30 -18.55
C ALA A 426 10.09 -21.72 -18.13
N ALA A 427 11.30 -21.91 -17.60
CA ALA A 427 11.76 -23.18 -17.06
C ALA A 427 10.91 -23.67 -15.89
N LEU A 428 10.58 -22.76 -14.93
CA LEU A 428 9.67 -23.05 -13.84
C LEU A 428 8.30 -23.53 -14.34
N ARG A 429 7.69 -22.81 -15.29
CA ARG A 429 6.39 -23.20 -15.86
C ARG A 429 6.45 -24.57 -16.55
N ALA A 430 7.53 -24.86 -17.26
CA ALA A 430 7.71 -26.15 -17.92
C ALA A 430 7.84 -27.32 -16.93
N SER A 431 8.34 -27.08 -15.71
CA SER A 431 8.53 -28.10 -14.69
C SER A 431 7.29 -28.38 -13.84
N LEU A 432 6.28 -27.51 -13.83
CA LEU A 432 5.11 -27.55 -12.91
C LEU A 432 4.46 -28.93 -12.83
N ALA A 433 4.26 -29.59 -13.98
CA ALA A 433 3.59 -30.91 -14.02
C ALA A 433 4.43 -32.05 -13.41
N THR A 434 5.75 -31.88 -13.29
CA THR A 434 6.69 -32.90 -12.82
C THR A 434 7.16 -32.70 -11.38
N LEU A 435 6.88 -31.56 -10.80
CA LEU A 435 7.30 -31.21 -9.43
C LEU A 435 6.51 -31.91 -8.33
N PRO A 436 5.17 -32.11 -8.41
CA PRO A 436 4.43 -32.78 -7.35
C PRO A 436 4.99 -34.16 -7.01
N GLY A 437 5.16 -34.45 -5.71
CA GLY A 437 5.76 -35.66 -5.18
C GLY A 437 7.29 -35.64 -5.07
N GLN A 438 7.98 -34.66 -5.62
CA GLN A 438 9.42 -34.49 -5.42
C GLN A 438 9.74 -34.04 -3.99
N GLN A 439 10.90 -34.46 -3.50
CA GLN A 439 11.34 -34.19 -2.13
C GLN A 439 12.63 -33.35 -2.13
N PHE A 440 12.64 -32.30 -1.33
CA PHE A 440 13.77 -31.40 -1.10
C PHE A 440 14.06 -31.33 0.41
N GLY A 441 15.03 -32.11 0.87
CA GLY A 441 15.30 -32.26 2.30
C GLY A 441 14.09 -32.85 3.05
N ASP A 442 13.54 -32.09 3.98
CA ASP A 442 12.34 -32.45 4.76
C ASP A 442 11.02 -31.98 4.09
N LEU A 443 11.10 -31.37 2.91
CA LEU A 443 9.97 -30.79 2.20
C LEU A 443 9.55 -31.70 1.05
N THR A 444 8.26 -32.04 0.98
CA THR A 444 7.66 -32.77 -0.16
C THR A 444 6.70 -31.84 -0.89
N ILE A 445 6.87 -31.67 -2.19
CA ILE A 445 5.97 -30.85 -3.00
C ILE A 445 4.61 -31.56 -3.13
N GLU A 446 3.56 -30.89 -2.67
CA GLU A 446 2.20 -31.36 -2.82
C GLU A 446 1.57 -30.84 -4.13
N THR A 447 1.75 -29.56 -4.43
CA THR A 447 1.19 -28.91 -5.61
C THR A 447 2.15 -27.88 -6.17
N ALA A 448 2.18 -27.75 -7.48
CA ALA A 448 2.91 -26.70 -8.19
C ALA A 448 2.01 -26.12 -9.29
N ASP A 449 1.80 -24.82 -9.30
CA ASP A 449 0.91 -24.15 -10.25
C ASP A 449 1.37 -22.75 -10.63
N GLU A 450 0.76 -22.21 -11.69
CA GLU A 450 0.79 -20.79 -11.98
C GLU A 450 -0.53 -20.17 -11.54
N PHE A 451 -0.44 -19.24 -10.61
CA PHE A 451 -1.61 -18.64 -9.99
C PHE A 451 -2.44 -17.85 -10.99
N ALA A 452 -3.71 -18.16 -11.05
CA ALA A 452 -4.73 -17.41 -11.75
C ALA A 452 -5.88 -17.12 -10.79
N TYR A 453 -6.42 -15.92 -10.87
CA TYR A 453 -7.50 -15.45 -10.01
C TYR A 453 -8.76 -15.19 -10.83
N THR A 454 -9.86 -15.76 -10.40
CA THR A 454 -11.20 -15.39 -10.90
C THR A 454 -11.86 -14.54 -9.82
N ASP A 455 -12.15 -13.28 -10.14
CA ASP A 455 -12.79 -12.37 -9.21
C ASP A 455 -14.23 -12.84 -8.94
N PRO A 456 -14.59 -13.13 -7.68
CA PRO A 456 -15.92 -13.64 -7.35
C PRO A 456 -17.03 -12.60 -7.52
N THR A 457 -16.67 -11.32 -7.72
CA THR A 457 -17.65 -10.22 -7.80
C THR A 457 -18.11 -9.95 -9.24
N ASP A 458 -17.22 -10.12 -10.24
CA ASP A 458 -17.53 -9.82 -11.64
C ASP A 458 -17.16 -10.96 -12.62
N GLY A 459 -16.51 -12.03 -12.13
CA GLY A 459 -16.07 -13.16 -12.94
C GLY A 459 -14.85 -12.88 -13.82
N SER A 460 -14.21 -11.72 -13.69
CA SER A 460 -12.97 -11.40 -14.43
C SER A 460 -11.82 -12.33 -14.05
N ILE A 461 -10.94 -12.63 -15.00
CA ILE A 461 -9.84 -13.58 -14.79
C ILE A 461 -8.50 -12.88 -14.99
N SER A 462 -7.69 -12.86 -13.93
CA SER A 462 -6.29 -12.40 -13.95
C SER A 462 -5.36 -13.62 -13.95
N ARG A 463 -4.61 -13.81 -15.05
CA ARG A 463 -3.69 -14.95 -15.25
C ARG A 463 -2.24 -14.53 -15.03
N ASN A 464 -1.34 -15.52 -14.93
CA ASN A 464 0.12 -15.33 -14.86
C ASN A 464 0.54 -14.45 -13.67
N GLN A 465 -0.07 -14.68 -12.50
CA GLN A 465 0.16 -13.86 -11.31
C GLN A 465 1.36 -14.32 -10.46
N GLY A 466 2.02 -15.40 -10.84
CA GLY A 466 3.21 -15.97 -10.21
C GLY A 466 3.15 -17.49 -10.15
N VAL A 467 4.31 -18.11 -10.04
CA VAL A 467 4.45 -19.56 -9.87
C VAL A 467 4.48 -19.89 -8.37
N ARG A 468 3.63 -20.84 -7.95
CA ARG A 468 3.55 -21.31 -6.57
C ARG A 468 4.01 -22.77 -6.48
N ILE A 469 4.84 -23.05 -5.49
CA ILE A 469 5.24 -24.39 -5.07
C ILE A 469 4.74 -24.58 -3.64
N LEU A 470 3.76 -25.46 -3.47
CA LEU A 470 3.14 -25.74 -2.18
C LEU A 470 3.68 -27.07 -1.66
N PHE A 471 4.20 -27.07 -0.45
CA PHE A 471 4.71 -28.26 0.20
C PHE A 471 3.68 -28.84 1.18
N ALA A 472 3.72 -30.14 1.36
CA ALA A 472 2.94 -30.81 2.39
C ALA A 472 3.19 -30.17 3.76
N GLY A 473 2.13 -29.98 4.53
CA GLY A 473 2.21 -29.31 5.82
C GLY A 473 2.10 -27.80 5.80
N GLY A 474 1.85 -27.18 4.62
CA GLY A 474 1.46 -25.78 4.50
C GLY A 474 2.61 -24.77 4.37
N SER A 475 3.83 -25.24 4.08
CA SER A 475 4.96 -24.40 3.65
C SER A 475 4.86 -24.11 2.15
N ARG A 476 5.47 -23.01 1.65
CA ARG A 476 5.40 -22.69 0.22
C ARG A 476 6.54 -21.78 -0.23
N VAL A 477 6.77 -21.78 -1.54
CA VAL A 477 7.60 -20.79 -2.25
C VAL A 477 6.77 -20.19 -3.37
N VAL A 478 6.90 -18.88 -3.57
CA VAL A 478 6.29 -18.18 -4.69
C VAL A 478 7.35 -17.42 -5.46
N PHE A 479 7.31 -17.54 -6.79
CA PHE A 479 8.21 -16.82 -7.70
C PHE A 479 7.41 -15.83 -8.53
N ARG A 480 7.85 -14.58 -8.55
CA ARG A 480 7.25 -13.53 -9.37
C ARG A 480 8.33 -12.66 -10.00
N LEU A 481 8.06 -12.20 -11.22
CA LEU A 481 8.78 -11.06 -11.77
C LEU A 481 8.01 -9.79 -11.43
N SER A 482 8.67 -8.84 -10.81
CA SER A 482 8.11 -7.52 -10.58
C SER A 482 8.71 -6.55 -11.58
N GLY A 483 7.82 -5.66 -12.04
CA GLY A 483 8.09 -4.42 -12.74
C GLY A 483 9.09 -4.51 -13.88
N THR A 484 8.73 -3.92 -14.91
CA THR A 484 9.61 -3.49 -15.98
C THR A 484 10.27 -2.20 -15.53
N GLY A 485 11.27 -2.29 -14.65
CA GLY A 485 12.18 -1.18 -14.44
C GLY A 485 12.91 -0.88 -15.76
N THR A 486 13.28 0.34 -15.97
CA THR A 486 14.11 0.77 -17.12
C THR A 486 15.49 0.11 -17.12
N THR A 487 15.84 -0.66 -16.10
CA THR A 487 17.16 -1.23 -15.83
C THR A 487 17.15 -2.74 -15.52
N GLY A 488 16.21 -3.51 -16.07
CA GLY A 488 16.10 -4.96 -15.86
C GLY A 488 14.88 -5.37 -15.05
N ALA A 489 14.70 -6.68 -14.86
CA ALA A 489 13.64 -7.27 -14.07
C ALA A 489 14.09 -7.51 -12.62
N THR A 490 13.16 -7.52 -11.68
CA THR A 490 13.39 -8.01 -10.32
C THR A 490 12.68 -9.33 -10.13
N LEU A 491 13.46 -10.41 -9.89
CA LEU A 491 12.89 -11.67 -9.45
C LEU A 491 12.62 -11.58 -7.94
N ARG A 492 11.37 -11.79 -7.55
CA ARG A 492 10.95 -11.88 -6.15
C ARG A 492 10.62 -13.31 -5.80
N VAL A 493 11.27 -13.80 -4.76
CA VAL A 493 11.07 -15.14 -4.21
C VAL A 493 10.53 -15.01 -2.80
N TYR A 494 9.29 -15.42 -2.61
CA TYR A 494 8.61 -15.40 -1.33
C TYR A 494 8.70 -16.77 -0.69
N LEU A 495 9.22 -16.83 0.52
CA LEU A 495 9.61 -18.02 1.24
C LEU A 495 8.77 -18.12 2.51
N GLU A 496 8.05 -19.21 2.66
CA GLU A 496 7.18 -19.40 3.81
C GLU A 496 7.29 -20.82 4.35
N ARG A 497 7.68 -20.95 5.62
CA ARG A 497 7.67 -22.22 6.35
C ARG A 497 6.66 -22.16 7.49
N TYR A 498 5.71 -23.07 7.44
CA TYR A 498 4.76 -23.23 8.53
C TYR A 498 5.30 -24.19 9.60
N GLU A 499 5.25 -23.73 10.84
CA GLU A 499 5.52 -24.51 12.03
C GLU A 499 4.22 -24.67 12.84
N PRO A 500 3.73 -25.90 13.05
CA PRO A 500 2.43 -26.11 13.69
C PRO A 500 2.44 -25.77 15.17
N VAL A 501 1.26 -25.66 15.76
CA VAL A 501 1.06 -25.46 17.20
C VAL A 501 1.83 -26.52 17.99
N GLY A 502 2.58 -26.07 19.00
CA GLY A 502 3.43 -26.93 19.82
C GLY A 502 4.81 -27.24 19.24
N GLY A 503 5.09 -26.74 18.03
CA GLY A 503 6.41 -26.85 17.41
C GLY A 503 7.39 -25.75 17.84
N ASN A 504 8.39 -25.48 17.01
CA ASN A 504 9.46 -24.50 17.27
C ASN A 504 9.02 -23.07 16.88
N LEU A 505 8.20 -22.43 17.70
CA LEU A 505 7.51 -21.19 17.38
C LEU A 505 8.36 -19.92 17.61
N ASP A 506 9.55 -20.02 18.24
CA ASP A 506 10.38 -18.85 18.59
C ASP A 506 11.86 -19.05 18.23
N ARG A 507 12.10 -19.63 17.06
CA ARG A 507 13.45 -19.77 16.50
C ARG A 507 13.80 -18.61 15.58
N ASP A 508 15.07 -18.52 15.23
CA ASP A 508 15.54 -17.59 14.21
C ASP A 508 14.89 -17.89 12.86
N THR A 509 14.41 -16.82 12.19
CA THR A 509 13.70 -16.95 10.91
C THR A 509 14.58 -17.49 9.81
N GLY A 510 15.85 -17.06 9.73
CA GLY A 510 16.80 -17.52 8.72
C GLY A 510 17.12 -19.02 8.88
N GLU A 511 17.28 -19.50 10.13
CA GLU A 511 17.48 -20.93 10.39
C GLU A 511 16.26 -21.75 9.93
N MET A 512 15.04 -21.28 10.23
CA MET A 512 13.82 -22.01 9.88
C MET A 512 13.54 -21.99 8.37
N LEU A 513 13.96 -20.96 7.67
CA LEU A 513 13.79 -20.84 6.22
C LEU A 513 14.90 -21.51 5.40
N ALA A 514 16.00 -21.96 6.02
CA ALA A 514 17.16 -22.47 5.29
C ALA A 514 16.82 -23.61 4.30
N SER A 515 15.95 -24.56 4.68
CA SER A 515 15.52 -25.66 3.79
C SER A 515 14.63 -25.17 2.64
N ILE A 516 13.76 -24.19 2.88
CA ILE A 516 12.91 -23.57 1.85
C ILE A 516 13.76 -22.77 0.86
N VAL A 517 14.75 -22.02 1.33
CA VAL A 517 15.72 -21.30 0.48
C VAL A 517 16.46 -22.27 -0.44
N ALA A 518 16.99 -23.37 0.12
CA ALA A 518 17.69 -24.40 -0.66
C ALA A 518 16.77 -25.08 -1.68
N ALA A 519 15.51 -25.34 -1.32
CA ALA A 519 14.51 -25.89 -2.24
C ALA A 519 14.21 -24.90 -3.37
N ALA A 520 14.00 -23.62 -3.06
CA ALA A 520 13.73 -22.58 -4.06
C ALA A 520 14.88 -22.45 -5.07
N GLU A 521 16.12 -22.42 -4.59
CA GLU A 521 17.31 -22.39 -5.45
C GLU A 521 17.38 -23.62 -6.38
N SER A 522 17.19 -24.82 -5.81
CA SER A 522 17.26 -26.08 -6.57
C SER A 522 16.14 -26.20 -7.61
N ILE A 523 14.92 -25.73 -7.30
CA ILE A 523 13.76 -25.82 -8.20
C ILE A 523 13.88 -24.80 -9.35
N ALA A 524 14.32 -23.59 -9.06
CA ALA A 524 14.32 -22.49 -10.02
C ALA A 524 15.68 -22.27 -10.71
N GLY A 525 16.78 -22.84 -10.21
CA GLY A 525 18.12 -22.58 -10.71
C GLY A 525 18.46 -21.08 -10.68
N ILE A 526 18.17 -20.41 -9.57
CA ILE A 526 18.26 -18.95 -9.45
C ILE A 526 19.67 -18.47 -9.81
N ALA A 527 20.71 -19.10 -9.25
CA ALA A 527 22.10 -18.73 -9.52
C ALA A 527 22.49 -18.95 -10.99
N GLU A 528 22.02 -20.03 -11.62
CA GLU A 528 22.27 -20.33 -13.02
C GLU A 528 21.65 -19.27 -13.94
N HIS A 529 20.39 -18.95 -13.70
CA HIS A 529 19.64 -18.00 -14.52
C HIS A 529 20.02 -16.55 -14.27
N THR A 530 20.17 -16.14 -13.00
CA THR A 530 20.40 -14.74 -12.65
C THR A 530 21.88 -14.37 -12.59
N GLY A 531 22.75 -15.35 -12.38
CA GLY A 531 24.17 -15.14 -12.07
C GLY A 531 24.42 -14.66 -10.63
N ARG A 532 23.39 -14.67 -9.76
CA ARG A 532 23.44 -14.22 -8.38
C ARG A 532 23.46 -15.41 -7.42
N THR A 533 24.37 -15.42 -6.47
CA THR A 533 24.48 -16.46 -5.43
C THR A 533 23.79 -16.07 -4.12
N ALA A 534 23.32 -14.83 -4.02
CA ALA A 534 22.56 -14.31 -2.89
C ALA A 534 21.57 -13.24 -3.39
N PRO A 535 20.46 -13.01 -2.67
CA PRO A 535 19.55 -11.91 -2.99
C PRO A 535 20.21 -10.56 -2.71
N ASP A 536 19.77 -9.54 -3.46
CA ASP A 536 20.20 -8.14 -3.25
C ASP A 536 19.49 -7.55 -2.03
N VAL A 537 18.22 -7.94 -1.81
CA VAL A 537 17.42 -7.49 -0.67
C VAL A 537 16.72 -8.68 -0.01
N VAL A 538 16.70 -8.70 1.32
CA VAL A 538 15.92 -9.62 2.16
C VAL A 538 15.02 -8.82 3.07
N THR A 539 13.71 -9.11 3.02
CA THR A 539 12.70 -8.45 3.85
C THR A 539 11.78 -9.46 4.52
#